data_8b1c862476f65d446fb42bf5f54b08c5
#
_entry.id   8b1c862476f65d446fb42bf5f54b08c5
#
_cell.length_a   1.000
_cell.length_b   1.000
_cell.length_c   1.000
_cell.angle_alpha   90.00
_cell.angle_beta   90.00
_cell.angle_gamma   90.00
#
_symmetry.space_group_name_H-M   'P 1'
#
loop_
_entity.id
_entity.type
_entity.pdbx_description
1 polymer ?
#
loop_
_entity_poly.entity_id
_entity_poly.type
_entity_poly.pdbx_seq_one_letter_code
_entity_poly.pdbx_strand_id
1 'polypeptide(L)'
;MRTPSQTVGPYFAIGLSRRDESALAPRTDPAALTLVGRLLDGQGVGISDGMIEIWDGARWARSGTDSEGRFGFTVTKPEPAPGSVPRFDVWVFARGLLRHQLTRLYFPDEPNETDPVLAALDDEGRRTLVAAAEDGALRFDIHMQGDRATAFFEH
;
A
#
# COMPACT_ATOMS: atom_id res chain seq x y z
N MET A 1 -3.02 -33.81 0.15
CA MET A 1 -2.69 -32.99 1.34
C MET A 1 -2.22 -31.64 0.81
N ARG A 2 -2.79 -30.52 1.31
CA ARG A 2 -2.32 -29.17 0.89
C ARG A 2 -1.11 -28.77 1.75
N THR A 3 -0.09 -28.17 1.13
CA THR A 3 1.03 -27.57 1.86
C THR A 3 0.49 -26.42 2.74
N PRO A 4 0.82 -26.36 4.03
CA PRO A 4 0.42 -25.25 4.89
C PRO A 4 1.03 -23.95 4.42
N SER A 5 0.38 -22.82 4.77
CA SER A 5 0.92 -21.50 4.52
C SER A 5 2.24 -21.31 5.27
N GLN A 6 3.20 -20.68 4.61
CA GLN A 6 4.55 -20.44 5.14
C GLN A 6 4.91 -18.98 4.98
N THR A 7 5.71 -18.45 5.90
CA THR A 7 6.27 -17.11 5.74
C THR A 7 7.23 -17.06 4.56
N VAL A 8 7.28 -15.92 3.88
CA VAL A 8 8.22 -15.68 2.77
C VAL A 8 9.69 -15.75 3.20
N GLY A 9 9.97 -15.54 4.50
CA GLY A 9 11.32 -15.49 5.04
C GLY A 9 12.08 -14.21 4.63
N PRO A 10 13.33 -14.00 5.13
CA PRO A 10 14.07 -12.75 4.89
C PRO A 10 14.61 -12.64 3.45
N TYR A 11 14.76 -13.73 2.74
CA TYR A 11 15.35 -13.73 1.40
C TYR A 11 14.47 -13.11 0.32
N PHE A 12 13.17 -12.94 0.55
CA PHE A 12 12.30 -12.31 -0.43
C PHE A 12 12.73 -10.85 -0.69
N ALA A 13 13.07 -10.10 0.35
CA ALA A 13 13.55 -8.74 0.23
C ALA A 13 14.85 -8.66 -0.58
N ILE A 14 15.80 -9.60 -0.33
CA ILE A 14 17.07 -9.68 -1.06
C ILE A 14 16.84 -10.05 -2.55
N GLY A 15 15.93 -10.97 -2.81
CA GLY A 15 15.68 -11.50 -4.15
C GLY A 15 14.82 -10.59 -5.02
N LEU A 16 13.81 -9.95 -4.44
CA LEU A 16 12.76 -9.23 -5.17
C LEU A 16 12.94 -7.71 -5.17
N SER A 17 13.70 -7.13 -4.22
CA SER A 17 13.89 -5.68 -4.12
C SER A 17 15.15 -5.16 -4.84
N ARG A 18 15.75 -5.95 -5.72
CA ARG A 18 17.01 -5.59 -6.40
C ARG A 18 16.85 -4.62 -7.58
N ARG A 19 15.64 -4.39 -8.06
CA ARG A 19 15.32 -3.50 -9.18
C ARG A 19 14.48 -2.35 -8.67
N ASP A 20 14.70 -1.17 -9.22
CA ASP A 20 13.80 -0.04 -9.00
C ASP A 20 12.52 -0.27 -9.83
N GLU A 21 11.59 -1.00 -9.26
CA GLU A 21 10.27 -1.28 -9.82
C GLU A 21 9.20 -0.39 -9.17
N SER A 22 9.62 0.71 -8.52
CA SER A 22 8.74 1.60 -7.76
C SER A 22 8.06 2.70 -8.59
N ALA A 23 8.15 2.63 -9.91
CA ALA A 23 7.58 3.64 -10.80
C ALA A 23 6.51 3.05 -11.71
N LEU A 24 5.26 3.53 -11.60
CA LEU A 24 4.18 3.32 -12.57
C LEU A 24 4.17 4.38 -13.67
N ALA A 25 4.85 5.50 -13.44
CA ALA A 25 4.97 6.59 -14.38
C ALA A 25 6.40 7.16 -14.39
N PRO A 26 6.87 7.69 -15.53
CA PRO A 26 8.12 8.44 -15.57
C PRO A 26 8.03 9.66 -14.64
N ARG A 27 9.10 9.98 -13.93
CA ARG A 27 9.17 11.21 -13.10
C ARG A 27 9.00 12.51 -13.89
N THR A 28 9.18 12.45 -15.20
CA THR A 28 9.00 13.57 -16.14
C THR A 28 7.54 13.74 -16.60
N ASP A 29 6.65 12.80 -16.26
CA ASP A 29 5.23 12.94 -16.55
C ASP A 29 4.64 14.09 -15.71
N PRO A 30 4.00 15.09 -16.32
CA PRO A 30 3.40 16.21 -15.58
C PRO A 30 2.27 15.79 -14.62
N ALA A 31 1.68 14.61 -14.83
CA ALA A 31 0.69 14.01 -13.95
C ALA A 31 1.30 13.07 -12.89
N ALA A 32 2.63 12.95 -12.84
CA ALA A 32 3.29 12.09 -11.87
C ALA A 32 3.14 12.65 -10.45
N LEU A 33 2.74 11.77 -9.54
CA LEU A 33 2.61 12.01 -8.11
C LEU A 33 3.68 11.20 -7.37
N THR A 34 4.22 11.77 -6.32
CA THR A 34 5.06 11.03 -5.37
C THR A 34 4.15 10.44 -4.29
N LEU A 35 4.20 9.14 -4.10
CA LEU A 35 3.55 8.42 -3.02
C LEU A 35 4.61 7.91 -2.07
N VAL A 36 4.52 8.27 -0.80
CA VAL A 36 5.43 7.83 0.26
C VAL A 36 4.65 7.28 1.45
N GLY A 37 5.29 6.43 2.23
CA GLY A 37 4.67 5.90 3.44
C GLY A 37 5.67 5.12 4.29
N ARG A 38 5.18 4.62 5.41
CA ARG A 38 5.91 3.74 6.30
C ARG A 38 5.09 2.49 6.59
N LEU A 39 5.76 1.36 6.59
CA LEU A 39 5.20 0.11 7.11
C LEU A 39 5.59 0.01 8.59
N LEU A 40 4.60 -0.05 9.47
CA LEU A 40 4.74 0.05 10.91
C LEU A 40 4.14 -1.17 11.61
N ASP A 41 4.79 -1.60 12.68
CA ASP A 41 4.23 -2.60 13.59
C ASP A 41 3.20 -2.00 14.56
N GLY A 42 2.67 -2.80 15.51
CA GLY A 42 1.68 -2.36 16.49
C GLY A 42 2.21 -1.36 17.52
N GLN A 43 3.51 -1.17 17.61
CA GLN A 43 4.16 -0.18 18.49
C GLN A 43 4.53 1.10 17.73
N GLY A 44 4.29 1.15 16.41
CA GLY A 44 4.67 2.26 15.55
C GLY A 44 6.14 2.23 15.12
N VAL A 45 6.82 1.11 15.31
CA VAL A 45 8.21 0.92 14.86
C VAL A 45 8.21 0.47 13.40
N GLY A 46 9.14 1.01 12.60
CA GLY A 46 9.28 0.67 11.20
C GLY A 46 9.69 -0.77 10.95
N ILE A 47 9.04 -1.42 10.00
CA ILE A 47 9.39 -2.79 9.56
C ILE A 47 10.35 -2.68 8.38
N SER A 48 11.62 -3.03 8.60
CA SER A 48 12.73 -2.81 7.66
C SER A 48 12.87 -3.86 6.56
N ASP A 49 12.16 -4.96 6.65
CA ASP A 49 12.19 -6.05 5.68
C ASP A 49 10.82 -6.32 5.07
N GLY A 50 10.05 -5.25 4.91
CA GLY A 50 8.79 -5.25 4.21
C GLY A 50 8.94 -5.03 2.71
N MET A 51 7.92 -5.38 1.97
CA MET A 51 7.77 -5.11 0.55
C MET A 51 6.31 -4.75 0.28
N ILE A 52 6.12 -3.65 -0.40
CA ILE A 52 4.81 -3.14 -0.79
C ILE A 52 4.68 -3.27 -2.29
N GLU A 53 3.56 -3.82 -2.74
CA GLU A 53 3.15 -3.79 -4.14
C GLU A 53 1.87 -2.98 -4.27
N ILE A 54 1.79 -2.18 -5.32
CA ILE A 54 0.59 -1.42 -5.66
C ILE A 54 0.12 -1.81 -7.06
N TRP A 55 -1.21 -1.89 -7.23
CA TRP A 55 -1.87 -2.26 -8.48
C TRP A 55 -2.94 -1.25 -8.84
N ASP A 56 -2.97 -0.83 -10.10
CA ASP A 56 -3.98 0.10 -10.64
C ASP A 56 -5.05 -0.60 -11.50
N GLY A 57 -5.04 -1.92 -11.52
CA GLY A 57 -5.92 -2.75 -12.35
C GLY A 57 -5.29 -3.21 -13.67
N ALA A 58 -4.21 -2.56 -14.12
CA ALA A 58 -3.49 -2.90 -15.35
C ALA A 58 -1.99 -3.02 -15.14
N ARG A 59 -1.43 -2.19 -14.27
CA ARG A 59 0.02 -2.08 -13.99
C ARG A 59 0.28 -2.30 -12.51
N TRP A 60 1.48 -2.69 -12.18
CA TRP A 60 1.93 -2.82 -10.80
C TRP A 60 3.31 -2.19 -10.60
N ALA A 61 3.59 -1.79 -9.37
CA ALA A 61 4.90 -1.37 -8.93
C ALA A 61 5.21 -1.96 -7.56
N ARG A 62 6.50 -2.02 -7.24
CA ARG A 62 7.02 -2.62 -6.01
C ARG A 62 8.05 -1.71 -5.36
N SER A 63 7.99 -1.57 -4.04
CA SER A 63 8.97 -0.90 -3.22
C SER A 63 9.29 -1.75 -1.99
N GLY A 64 10.58 -1.95 -1.72
CA GLY A 64 11.04 -2.45 -0.42
C GLY A 64 10.98 -1.36 0.63
N THR A 65 11.04 -1.74 1.91
CA THR A 65 11.16 -0.80 3.02
C THR A 65 12.61 -0.62 3.46
N ASP A 66 12.96 0.60 3.87
CA ASP A 66 14.27 0.91 4.47
C ASP A 66 14.33 0.54 5.97
N SER A 67 15.43 0.89 6.64
CA SER A 67 15.63 0.62 8.08
C SER A 67 14.57 1.26 9.00
N GLU A 68 13.84 2.26 8.53
CA GLU A 68 12.76 2.93 9.26
C GLU A 68 11.38 2.56 8.74
N GLY A 69 11.29 1.53 7.89
CA GLY A 69 10.06 1.07 7.29
C GLY A 69 9.53 1.96 6.17
N ARG A 70 10.32 2.90 5.64
CA ARG A 70 9.87 3.83 4.59
C ARG A 70 9.86 3.13 3.24
N PHE A 71 8.81 3.42 2.46
CA PHE A 71 8.67 3.02 1.05
C PHE A 71 8.24 4.21 0.20
N GLY A 72 8.37 4.09 -1.12
CA GLY A 72 7.95 5.16 -2.01
C GLY A 72 7.75 4.72 -3.44
N PHE A 73 6.86 5.45 -4.13
CA PHE A 73 6.50 5.22 -5.52
C PHE A 73 6.40 6.53 -6.31
N THR A 74 6.59 6.42 -7.63
CA THR A 74 6.18 7.45 -8.59
C THR A 74 4.99 6.91 -9.37
N VAL A 75 3.83 7.54 -9.25
CA VAL A 75 2.56 7.05 -9.80
C VAL A 75 1.82 8.13 -10.57
N THR A 76 0.88 7.74 -11.40
CA THR A 76 -0.21 8.60 -11.85
C THR A 76 -1.51 8.11 -11.23
N LYS A 77 -2.46 9.01 -10.97
CA LYS A 77 -3.80 8.61 -10.51
C LYS A 77 -4.42 7.66 -11.54
N PRO A 78 -4.87 6.46 -11.13
CA PRO A 78 -5.47 5.52 -12.08
C PRO A 78 -6.87 5.94 -12.49
N GLU A 79 -7.32 5.48 -13.65
CA GLU A 79 -8.71 5.59 -14.04
C GLU A 79 -9.57 4.68 -13.14
N PRO A 80 -10.72 5.17 -12.66
CA PRO A 80 -11.57 4.37 -11.80
C PRO A 80 -12.27 3.25 -12.60
N ALA A 81 -12.44 2.09 -11.97
CA ALA A 81 -13.34 1.07 -12.51
C ALA A 81 -14.82 1.56 -12.43
N PRO A 82 -15.72 1.04 -13.28
CA PRO A 82 -17.13 1.42 -13.24
C PRO A 82 -17.74 1.23 -11.84
N GLY A 83 -18.34 2.30 -11.31
CA GLY A 83 -18.95 2.30 -9.97
C GLY A 83 -17.96 2.35 -8.80
N SER A 84 -16.74 2.76 -9.06
CA SER A 84 -15.69 2.92 -8.04
C SER A 84 -15.00 4.27 -8.20
N VAL A 85 -14.16 4.65 -7.26
CA VAL A 85 -13.26 5.81 -7.33
C VAL A 85 -11.82 5.39 -7.63
N PRO A 86 -10.95 6.30 -8.09
CA PRO A 86 -9.53 6.02 -8.29
C PRO A 86 -8.88 5.47 -7.02
N ARG A 87 -8.19 4.34 -7.12
CA ARG A 87 -7.50 3.70 -6.01
C ARG A 87 -6.37 2.79 -6.50
N PHE A 88 -5.48 2.44 -5.58
CA PHE A 88 -4.58 1.30 -5.73
C PHE A 88 -5.02 0.15 -4.82
N ASP A 89 -4.98 -1.07 -5.32
CA ASP A 89 -4.92 -2.25 -4.48
C ASP A 89 -3.48 -2.40 -3.98
N VAL A 90 -3.31 -2.60 -2.68
CA VAL A 90 -2.00 -2.58 -2.01
C VAL A 90 -1.75 -3.91 -1.34
N TRP A 91 -0.67 -4.57 -1.70
CA TRP A 91 -0.26 -5.85 -1.14
C TRP A 91 0.97 -5.66 -0.27
N VAL A 92 0.89 -6.17 0.95
CA VAL A 92 1.93 -6.03 1.96
C VAL A 92 2.54 -7.38 2.26
N PHE A 93 3.85 -7.46 2.10
CA PHE A 93 4.65 -8.63 2.43
C PHE A 93 5.66 -8.25 3.51
N ALA A 94 5.82 -9.09 4.51
CA ALA A 94 6.83 -8.92 5.54
C ALA A 94 7.24 -10.27 6.12
N ARG A 95 8.44 -10.34 6.67
CA ARG A 95 8.88 -11.49 7.42
C ARG A 95 7.94 -11.76 8.60
N GLY A 96 7.57 -13.01 8.80
CA GLY A 96 6.65 -13.44 9.87
C GLY A 96 5.19 -13.52 9.43
N LEU A 97 4.79 -12.87 8.35
CA LEU A 97 3.46 -13.05 7.78
C LEU A 97 3.37 -14.42 7.08
N LEU A 98 2.34 -15.21 7.40
CA LEU A 98 2.04 -16.47 6.70
C LEU A 98 1.33 -16.25 5.37
N ARG A 99 0.69 -15.09 5.22
CA ARG A 99 0.04 -14.61 4.00
C ARG A 99 0.31 -13.13 3.87
N HIS A 100 0.42 -12.65 2.63
CA HIS A 100 0.42 -11.22 2.38
C HIS A 100 -0.90 -10.61 2.87
N GLN A 101 -0.87 -9.33 3.20
CA GLN A 101 -2.06 -8.59 3.56
C GLN A 101 -2.49 -7.74 2.38
N LEU A 102 -3.80 -7.68 2.15
CA LEU A 102 -4.40 -6.83 1.11
C LEU A 102 -5.06 -5.63 1.77
N THR A 103 -4.74 -4.45 1.26
CA THR A 103 -5.45 -3.21 1.60
C THR A 103 -5.66 -2.37 0.35
N ARG A 104 -6.20 -1.17 0.50
CA ARG A 104 -6.41 -0.21 -0.59
C ARG A 104 -5.92 1.16 -0.19
N LEU A 105 -5.47 1.91 -1.18
CA LEU A 105 -5.13 3.32 -1.06
C LEU A 105 -6.07 4.14 -1.92
N TYR A 106 -6.79 5.06 -1.30
CA TYR A 106 -7.68 6.01 -1.96
C TYR A 106 -7.08 7.42 -1.94
N PHE A 107 -7.46 8.23 -2.92
CA PHE A 107 -6.97 9.59 -3.06
C PHE A 107 -7.83 10.56 -2.25
N PRO A 108 -7.24 11.56 -1.55
CA PRO A 108 -7.99 12.45 -0.66
C PRO A 108 -8.89 13.46 -1.39
N ASP A 109 -8.68 13.67 -2.69
CA ASP A 109 -9.39 14.61 -3.56
C ASP A 109 -10.52 13.95 -4.38
N GLU A 110 -10.89 12.71 -4.04
CA GLU A 110 -11.93 11.95 -4.72
C GLU A 110 -13.22 11.85 -3.89
N PRO A 111 -14.38 11.62 -4.51
CA PRO A 111 -15.67 11.46 -3.80
C PRO A 111 -15.76 10.07 -3.14
N ASN A 112 -14.88 9.83 -2.18
CA ASN A 112 -14.66 8.54 -1.53
C ASN A 112 -15.91 7.96 -0.85
N GLU A 113 -16.86 8.80 -0.47
CA GLU A 113 -18.15 8.41 0.11
C GLU A 113 -19.03 7.62 -0.87
N THR A 114 -18.74 7.69 -2.17
CA THR A 114 -19.47 6.93 -3.20
C THR A 114 -18.93 5.53 -3.42
N ASP A 115 -17.73 5.22 -2.91
CA ASP A 115 -17.15 3.88 -3.05
C ASP A 115 -17.81 2.88 -2.09
N PRO A 116 -18.35 1.75 -2.60
CA PRO A 116 -19.10 0.80 -1.78
C PRO A 116 -18.25 0.11 -0.71
N VAL A 117 -16.94 -0.01 -0.92
CA VAL A 117 -16.03 -0.62 0.06
C VAL A 117 -15.79 0.34 1.21
N LEU A 118 -15.51 1.61 0.92
CA LEU A 118 -15.37 2.63 1.95
C LEU A 118 -16.69 2.87 2.70
N ALA A 119 -17.82 2.83 2.01
CA ALA A 119 -19.14 2.97 2.62
C ALA A 119 -19.46 1.84 3.62
N ALA A 120 -18.88 0.66 3.45
CA ALA A 120 -19.06 -0.49 4.34
C ALA A 120 -18.19 -0.44 5.60
N LEU A 121 -17.20 0.44 5.66
CA LEU A 121 -16.32 0.61 6.82
C LEU A 121 -16.85 1.70 7.77
N ASP A 122 -16.47 1.60 9.02
CA ASP A 122 -16.65 2.70 9.98
C ASP A 122 -15.69 3.87 9.66
N ASP A 123 -15.85 4.98 10.37
CA ASP A 123 -15.06 6.20 10.14
C ASP A 123 -13.57 6.01 10.42
N GLU A 124 -13.22 5.12 11.34
CA GLU A 124 -11.84 4.83 11.68
C GLU A 124 -11.18 4.00 10.56
N GLY A 125 -11.81 2.91 10.15
CA GLY A 125 -11.35 2.08 9.04
C GLY A 125 -11.20 2.88 7.74
N ARG A 126 -12.18 3.75 7.41
CA ARG A 126 -12.08 4.63 6.22
C ARG A 126 -10.84 5.51 6.25
N ARG A 127 -10.55 6.14 7.39
CA ARG A 127 -9.39 7.05 7.53
C ARG A 127 -8.06 6.33 7.31
N THR A 128 -7.99 5.04 7.60
CA THR A 128 -6.77 4.25 7.38
C THR A 128 -6.50 3.94 5.91
N LEU A 129 -7.49 4.12 5.04
CA LEU A 129 -7.40 3.81 3.60
C LEU A 129 -7.22 5.03 2.71
N VAL A 130 -7.45 6.25 3.22
CA VAL A 130 -7.32 7.47 2.43
C VAL A 130 -5.96 8.10 2.71
N ALA A 131 -5.18 8.32 1.64
CA ALA A 131 -3.88 8.97 1.75
C ALA A 131 -4.03 10.43 2.18
N ALA A 132 -3.04 10.96 2.88
CA ALA A 132 -2.96 12.39 3.18
C ALA A 132 -2.15 13.11 2.10
N ALA A 133 -2.55 14.33 1.74
CA ALA A 133 -1.75 15.22 0.90
C ALA A 133 -0.83 16.05 1.81
N GLU A 134 0.48 15.80 1.75
CA GLU A 134 1.49 16.46 2.59
C GLU A 134 2.69 16.87 1.72
N ASP A 135 3.13 18.12 1.81
CA ASP A 135 4.36 18.63 1.19
C ASP A 135 4.51 18.31 -0.32
N GLY A 136 3.40 18.28 -1.06
CA GLY A 136 3.39 17.98 -2.48
C GLY A 136 3.50 16.48 -2.82
N ALA A 137 3.38 15.62 -1.82
CA ALA A 137 3.32 14.17 -1.96
C ALA A 137 2.02 13.61 -1.38
N LEU A 138 1.69 12.39 -1.76
CA LEU A 138 0.68 11.57 -1.10
C LEU A 138 1.38 10.75 -0.02
N ARG A 139 0.90 10.84 1.21
CA ARG A 139 1.38 10.01 2.33
C ARG A 139 0.38 8.93 2.69
N PHE A 140 0.87 7.70 2.78
CA PHE A 140 0.08 6.52 3.15
C PHE A 140 0.88 5.61 4.07
N ASP A 141 0.69 5.76 5.38
CA ASP A 141 1.32 4.89 6.38
C ASP A 141 0.47 3.63 6.59
N ILE A 142 1.11 2.47 6.66
CA ILE A 142 0.47 1.17 6.85
C ILE A 142 0.83 0.66 8.25
N HIS A 143 -0.17 0.55 9.11
CA HIS A 143 -0.04 -0.03 10.45
C HIS A 143 -0.51 -1.47 10.42
N MET A 144 0.39 -2.42 10.71
CA MET A 144 0.08 -3.84 10.63
C MET A 144 -0.87 -4.31 11.74
N GLN A 145 -0.89 -3.62 12.88
CA GLN A 145 -1.73 -3.95 14.03
C GLN A 145 -1.78 -2.79 15.04
N GLY A 146 -2.58 -2.93 16.10
CA GLY A 146 -2.77 -1.92 17.15
C GLY A 146 -4.00 -1.05 16.89
N ASP A 147 -4.20 -0.03 17.73
CA ASP A 147 -5.39 0.84 17.68
C ASP A 147 -5.53 1.65 16.39
N ARG A 148 -4.43 1.81 15.65
CA ARG A 148 -4.40 2.46 14.34
C ARG A 148 -4.21 1.49 13.19
N ALA A 149 -4.53 0.22 13.39
CA ALA A 149 -4.34 -0.80 12.35
C ALA A 149 -5.04 -0.39 11.05
N THR A 150 -4.31 -0.49 9.94
CA THR A 150 -4.88 -0.30 8.60
C THR A 150 -5.97 -1.33 8.35
N ALA A 151 -7.08 -0.94 7.74
CA ALA A 151 -8.11 -1.88 7.34
C ALA A 151 -7.57 -2.82 6.26
N PHE A 152 -7.50 -4.12 6.57
CA PHE A 152 -7.08 -5.17 5.63
C PHE A 152 -8.30 -5.98 5.20
N PHE A 153 -8.24 -6.51 3.97
CA PHE A 153 -9.30 -7.30 3.38
C PHE A 153 -8.93 -8.78 3.37
N GLU A 154 -9.90 -9.64 3.66
CA GLU A 154 -9.74 -11.09 3.51
C GLU A 154 -9.79 -11.49 2.02
N HIS A 155 -9.06 -12.55 1.66
CA HIS A 155 -9.02 -13.19 0.33
C HIS A 155 -9.96 -14.37 0.26
#